data_f9fe54fbd340343ea543cafc65cb43c6
#
_entry.id   f9fe54fbd340343ea543cafc65cb43c6
#
_cell.length_a   1.000
_cell.length_b   1.000
_cell.length_c   1.000
_cell.angle_alpha   90.00
_cell.angle_beta   90.00
_cell.angle_gamma   90.00
#
_symmetry.space_group_name_H-M   'P 1'
#
loop_
_entity.id
_entity.type
_entity.pdbx_description
1 polymer ?
#
loop_
_entity_poly.entity_id
_entity_poly.type
_entity_poly.pdbx_seq_one_letter_code
_entity_poly.pdbx_strand_id
1 'polypeptide(L)'
;LYIPGDISKNGESATVTLPEKIIHLMIDLRIFDNPSHYFLFSDGFKPGANHKHEKQFTDFWALRIRKDLKFPSNYQFYSLKDTGITDMLQKYDVLTVRDQARHSDIKMTNKYTPKDRKTANPLIVKHEGIF
;
A
#
# COMPACT_ATOMS: atom_id res chain seq x y z
N LEU A 1 -9.41 7.89 -0.14
CA LEU A 1 -8.57 8.65 0.78
C LEU A 1 -7.82 9.72 0.02
N TYR A 2 -8.04 10.99 0.38
CA TYR A 2 -7.25 12.13 -0.13
C TYR A 2 -6.00 12.32 0.73
N ILE A 3 -4.87 12.53 0.08
CA ILE A 3 -3.56 12.79 0.71
C ILE A 3 -3.12 14.18 0.22
N PRO A 4 -3.10 15.20 1.09
CA PRO A 4 -2.64 16.54 0.74
C PRO A 4 -1.15 16.56 0.34
N GLY A 5 -0.77 17.48 -0.52
CA GLY A 5 0.61 17.62 -1.02
C GLY A 5 1.61 18.02 0.07
N ASP A 6 1.20 18.84 1.02
CA ASP A 6 2.03 19.32 2.13
C ASP A 6 2.51 18.20 3.09
N ILE A 7 1.74 17.11 3.19
CA ILE A 7 2.15 15.90 3.95
C ILE A 7 2.67 14.77 3.06
N SER A 8 2.72 15.00 1.75
CA SER A 8 3.17 14.00 0.79
C SER A 8 4.68 14.11 0.54
N LYS A 9 5.36 12.96 0.47
CA LYS A 9 6.81 12.89 0.24
C LYS A 9 7.29 13.62 -1.02
N ASN A 10 6.47 13.63 -2.06
CA ASN A 10 6.80 14.28 -3.35
C ASN A 10 6.15 15.66 -3.53
N GLY A 11 5.49 16.19 -2.50
CA GLY A 11 4.81 17.49 -2.56
C GLY A 11 3.52 17.50 -3.37
N GLU A 12 3.07 16.37 -3.91
CA GLU A 12 1.88 16.28 -4.76
C GLU A 12 0.70 15.70 -3.99
N SER A 13 -0.47 16.32 -4.15
CA SER A 13 -1.72 15.75 -3.66
C SER A 13 -2.13 14.52 -4.46
N ALA A 14 -2.75 13.55 -3.82
CA ALA A 14 -3.28 12.38 -4.50
C ALA A 14 -4.51 11.80 -3.80
N THR A 15 -5.34 11.13 -4.60
CA THR A 15 -6.44 10.30 -4.06
C THR A 15 -6.09 8.83 -4.30
N VAL A 16 -6.16 8.04 -3.23
CA VAL A 16 -5.98 6.59 -3.31
C VAL A 16 -7.26 5.88 -2.86
N THR A 17 -7.53 4.73 -3.46
CA THR A 17 -8.71 3.93 -3.13
C THR A 17 -8.46 3.12 -1.86
N LEU A 18 -9.40 3.15 -0.93
CA LEU A 18 -9.44 2.21 0.19
C LEU A 18 -10.36 1.06 -0.17
N PRO A 19 -9.89 -0.19 -0.10
CA PRO A 19 -10.75 -1.36 -0.26
C PRO A 19 -11.89 -1.36 0.79
N GLU A 20 -13.07 -1.83 0.41
CA GLU A 20 -14.23 -1.93 1.32
C GLU A 20 -13.90 -2.65 2.63
N LYS A 21 -13.10 -3.72 2.54
CA LYS A 21 -12.61 -4.45 3.71
C LYS A 21 -11.91 -3.55 4.73
N ILE A 22 -11.14 -2.56 4.27
CA ILE A 22 -10.45 -1.61 5.16
C ILE A 22 -11.45 -0.63 5.75
N ILE A 23 -12.43 -0.17 4.96
CA ILE A 23 -13.49 0.73 5.44
C ILE A 23 -14.32 0.03 6.53
N HIS A 24 -14.74 -1.22 6.32
CA HIS A 24 -15.46 -2.00 7.32
C HIS A 24 -14.63 -2.18 8.60
N LEU A 25 -13.35 -2.52 8.47
CA LEU A 25 -12.45 -2.61 9.63
C LEU A 25 -12.37 -1.29 10.40
N MET A 26 -12.32 -0.15 9.72
CA MET A 26 -12.30 1.18 10.36
C MET A 26 -13.62 1.46 11.10
N ILE A 27 -14.76 1.03 10.56
CA ILE A 27 -16.07 1.13 11.22
C ILE A 27 -16.09 0.25 12.47
N ASP A 28 -15.71 -1.02 12.37
CA ASP A 28 -15.68 -1.97 13.47
C ASP A 28 -14.77 -1.49 14.61
N LEU A 29 -13.65 -0.89 14.27
CA LEU A 29 -12.71 -0.28 15.22
C LEU A 29 -13.17 1.11 15.72
N ARG A 30 -14.34 1.59 15.29
CA ARG A 30 -14.91 2.89 15.68
C ARG A 30 -13.97 4.07 15.42
N ILE A 31 -13.21 4.01 14.33
CA ILE A 31 -12.23 5.04 13.98
C ILE A 31 -12.93 6.38 13.74
N PHE A 32 -14.09 6.36 13.08
CA PHE A 32 -14.87 7.55 12.72
C PHE A 32 -15.60 8.21 13.90
N ASP A 33 -15.67 7.56 15.05
CA ASP A 33 -16.25 8.14 16.27
C ASP A 33 -15.29 9.10 16.98
N ASN A 34 -14.04 9.16 16.53
CA ASN A 34 -13.01 10.02 17.12
C ASN A 34 -13.04 11.42 16.51
N PRO A 35 -12.60 12.45 17.25
CA PRO A 35 -12.47 13.81 16.73
C PRO A 35 -11.64 13.87 15.45
N SER A 36 -12.04 14.67 14.47
CA SER A 36 -11.40 14.75 13.13
C SER A 36 -9.95 15.23 13.16
N HIS A 37 -9.52 15.89 14.24
CA HIS A 37 -8.15 16.37 14.42
C HIS A 37 -7.23 15.32 15.07
N TYR A 38 -7.75 14.14 15.42
CA TYR A 38 -6.93 13.07 15.97
C TYR A 38 -6.11 12.38 14.88
N PHE A 39 -4.91 11.98 15.24
CA PHE A 39 -4.10 11.08 14.43
C PHE A 39 -4.69 9.68 14.49
N LEU A 40 -4.76 9.01 13.34
CA LEU A 40 -5.29 7.65 13.23
C LEU A 40 -4.49 6.66 14.12
N PHE A 41 -3.19 6.87 14.19
CA PHE A 41 -2.29 6.08 15.02
C PHE A 41 -1.54 6.98 16.00
N SER A 42 -1.98 6.98 17.24
CA SER A 42 -1.37 7.67 18.38
C SER A 42 -0.83 6.64 19.38
N ASP A 43 -0.95 6.90 20.67
CA ASP A 43 -0.49 6.00 21.71
C ASP A 43 -1.15 4.63 21.64
N GLY A 44 -0.35 3.57 21.65
CA GLY A 44 -0.84 2.20 21.55
C GLY A 44 -1.49 1.85 20.21
N PHE A 45 -1.17 2.55 19.13
CA PHE A 45 -1.75 2.40 17.78
C PHE A 45 -3.26 2.66 17.72
N LYS A 46 -3.79 3.45 18.65
CA LYS A 46 -5.19 3.89 18.67
C LYS A 46 -5.31 5.33 18.23
N PRO A 47 -6.49 5.78 17.76
CA PRO A 47 -6.72 7.21 17.49
C PRO A 47 -6.44 8.07 18.72
N GLY A 48 -5.81 9.22 18.52
CA GLY A 48 -5.51 10.14 19.63
C GLY A 48 -4.84 11.43 19.20
N ALA A 49 -4.72 12.37 20.13
CA ALA A 49 -4.20 13.71 19.89
C ALA A 49 -2.67 13.74 19.71
N ASN A 50 -1.95 12.73 20.17
CA ASN A 50 -0.48 12.74 20.17
C ASN A 50 0.07 12.21 18.83
N HIS A 51 0.83 13.05 18.13
CA HIS A 51 1.62 12.58 16.98
C HIS A 51 2.71 11.63 17.45
N LYS A 52 2.82 10.48 16.78
CA LYS A 52 3.90 9.51 17.03
C LYS A 52 4.97 9.58 15.96
N HIS A 53 6.18 9.25 16.36
CA HIS A 53 7.31 9.16 15.45
C HIS A 53 7.05 8.06 14.38
N GLU A 54 7.41 8.33 13.13
CA GLU A 54 7.22 7.39 12.01
C GLU A 54 7.87 6.01 12.19
N LYS A 55 8.92 5.92 13.02
CA LYS A 55 9.55 4.64 13.35
C LYS A 55 8.70 3.70 14.20
N GLN A 56 7.60 4.17 14.81
CA GLN A 56 6.79 3.31 15.69
C GLN A 56 6.35 2.00 15.01
N PHE A 57 6.00 2.05 13.72
CA PHE A 57 5.58 0.86 12.98
C PHE A 57 6.74 -0.09 12.68
N THR A 58 7.88 0.45 12.26
CA THR A 58 9.07 -0.35 11.96
C THR A 58 9.65 -0.99 13.22
N ASP A 59 9.62 -0.28 14.33
CA ASP A 59 10.10 -0.79 15.62
C ASP A 59 9.14 -1.86 16.15
N PHE A 60 7.84 -1.64 16.11
CA PHE A 60 6.84 -2.65 16.50
C PHE A 60 6.92 -3.91 15.63
N TRP A 61 7.08 -3.73 14.31
CA TRP A 61 7.32 -4.84 13.39
C TRP A 61 8.56 -5.64 13.79
N ALA A 62 9.70 -4.97 13.97
CA ALA A 62 10.97 -5.63 14.24
C ALA A 62 11.03 -6.30 15.61
N LEU A 63 10.47 -5.64 16.63
CA LEU A 63 10.60 -6.07 18.03
C LEU A 63 9.49 -7.05 18.47
N ARG A 64 8.34 -7.05 17.78
CA ARG A 64 7.19 -7.87 18.12
C ARG A 64 6.80 -8.79 16.97
N ILE A 65 6.15 -8.27 15.92
CA ILE A 65 5.52 -9.10 14.87
C ILE A 65 6.51 -10.07 14.24
N ARG A 66 7.69 -9.57 13.81
CA ARG A 66 8.71 -10.40 13.18
C ARG A 66 9.24 -11.51 14.10
N LYS A 67 9.40 -11.22 15.38
CA LYS A 67 9.84 -12.19 16.38
C LYS A 67 8.76 -13.23 16.68
N ASP A 68 7.54 -12.79 16.93
CA ASP A 68 6.43 -13.66 17.31
C ASP A 68 6.06 -14.62 16.18
N LEU A 69 6.13 -14.14 14.91
CA LEU A 69 5.87 -14.95 13.73
C LEU A 69 7.13 -15.64 13.18
N LYS A 70 8.30 -15.48 13.82
CA LYS A 70 9.58 -16.07 13.42
C LYS A 70 9.97 -15.76 11.97
N PHE A 71 9.64 -14.56 11.49
CA PHE A 71 10.00 -14.13 10.16
C PHE A 71 11.50 -13.83 10.05
N PRO A 72 12.13 -14.10 8.89
CA PRO A 72 13.52 -13.74 8.60
C PRO A 72 13.78 -12.23 8.76
N SER A 73 15.02 -11.86 9.04
CA SER A 73 15.41 -10.45 9.27
C SER A 73 15.23 -9.53 8.07
N ASN A 74 15.25 -10.08 6.85
CA ASN A 74 14.99 -9.35 5.61
C ASN A 74 13.50 -9.04 5.37
N TYR A 75 12.58 -9.63 6.16
CA TYR A 75 11.16 -9.27 6.12
C TYR A 75 10.94 -8.00 6.94
N GLN A 76 10.96 -6.87 6.26
CA GLN A 76 10.79 -5.55 6.86
C GLN A 76 9.31 -5.12 6.84
N PHE A 77 8.94 -4.12 7.64
CA PHE A 77 7.58 -3.55 7.59
C PHE A 77 7.20 -3.10 6.16
N TYR A 78 8.16 -2.53 5.44
CA TYR A 78 7.97 -2.09 4.04
C TYR A 78 7.65 -3.25 3.09
N SER A 79 8.05 -4.48 3.40
CA SER A 79 7.73 -5.65 2.58
C SER A 79 6.23 -5.91 2.43
N LEU A 80 5.39 -5.38 3.34
CA LEU A 80 3.93 -5.40 3.20
C LEU A 80 3.47 -4.61 1.98
N LYS A 81 4.10 -3.45 1.70
CA LYS A 81 3.81 -2.67 0.49
C LYS A 81 4.20 -3.45 -0.76
N ASP A 82 5.38 -4.06 -0.76
CA ASP A 82 5.89 -4.85 -1.89
C ASP A 82 4.96 -6.04 -2.19
N THR A 83 4.53 -6.75 -1.15
CA THR A 83 3.56 -7.84 -1.25
C THR A 83 2.22 -7.36 -1.82
N GLY A 84 1.69 -6.24 -1.31
CA GLY A 84 0.44 -5.66 -1.79
C GLY A 84 0.51 -5.24 -3.26
N ILE A 85 1.61 -4.65 -3.71
CA ILE A 85 1.82 -4.28 -5.12
C ILE A 85 1.85 -5.55 -5.99
N THR A 86 2.58 -6.59 -5.57
CA THR A 86 2.68 -7.85 -6.30
C THR A 86 1.32 -8.54 -6.42
N ASP A 87 0.52 -8.56 -5.34
CA ASP A 87 -0.83 -9.14 -5.36
C ASP A 87 -1.78 -8.36 -6.28
N MET A 88 -1.72 -7.02 -6.25
CA MET A 88 -2.51 -6.18 -7.14
C MET A 88 -2.17 -6.40 -8.62
N LEU A 89 -0.89 -6.57 -8.96
CA LEU A 89 -0.44 -6.82 -10.34
C LEU A 89 -0.91 -8.16 -10.92
N GLN A 90 -1.40 -9.08 -10.09
CA GLN A 90 -2.04 -10.31 -10.56
C GLN A 90 -3.50 -10.07 -11.02
N LYS A 91 -4.12 -8.97 -10.62
CA LYS A 91 -5.55 -8.69 -10.81
C LYS A 91 -5.84 -7.45 -11.64
N TYR A 92 -4.94 -6.49 -11.61
CA TYR A 92 -5.11 -5.17 -12.21
C TYR A 92 -3.96 -4.85 -13.16
N ASP A 93 -4.21 -3.96 -14.10
CA ASP A 93 -3.17 -3.47 -15.01
C ASP A 93 -2.11 -2.63 -14.28
N VAL A 94 -0.94 -2.52 -14.89
CA VAL A 94 0.22 -1.88 -14.29
C VAL A 94 0.02 -0.37 -14.02
N LEU A 95 -0.80 0.31 -14.82
CA LEU A 95 -1.07 1.75 -14.63
C LEU A 95 -1.95 1.96 -13.41
N THR A 96 -3.01 1.17 -13.27
CA THR A 96 -3.88 1.17 -12.08
C THR A 96 -3.06 0.93 -10.81
N VAL A 97 -2.15 -0.05 -10.82
CA VAL A 97 -1.32 -0.37 -9.66
C VAL A 97 -0.28 0.73 -9.40
N ARG A 98 0.32 1.32 -10.45
CA ARG A 98 1.22 2.46 -10.32
C ARG A 98 0.55 3.62 -9.57
N ASP A 99 -0.64 3.99 -10.00
CA ASP A 99 -1.37 5.13 -9.44
C ASP A 99 -1.80 4.86 -7.99
N GLN A 100 -2.29 3.66 -7.70
CA GLN A 100 -2.63 3.25 -6.33
C GLN A 100 -1.40 3.20 -5.41
N ALA A 101 -0.25 2.75 -5.90
CA ALA A 101 1.01 2.72 -5.17
C ALA A 101 1.69 4.10 -5.08
N ARG A 102 1.17 5.09 -5.80
CA ARG A 102 1.74 6.44 -5.95
C ARG A 102 3.19 6.41 -6.44
N HIS A 103 3.45 5.58 -7.42
CA HIS A 103 4.76 5.57 -8.08
C HIS A 103 4.80 6.63 -9.18
N SER A 104 5.76 7.55 -9.10
CA SER A 104 5.96 8.60 -10.11
C SER A 104 6.41 8.07 -11.47
N ASP A 105 7.05 6.89 -11.49
CA ASP A 105 7.51 6.22 -12.71
C ASP A 105 7.01 4.77 -12.75
N ILE A 106 6.50 4.34 -13.89
CA ILE A 106 6.07 2.98 -14.15
C ILE A 106 7.19 1.95 -13.94
N LYS A 107 8.46 2.35 -14.11
CA LYS A 107 9.62 1.50 -13.83
C LYS A 107 9.66 1.01 -12.39
N MET A 108 9.14 1.81 -11.46
CA MET A 108 9.05 1.43 -10.05
C MET A 108 8.06 0.27 -9.86
N THR A 109 6.93 0.29 -10.56
CA THR A 109 5.91 -0.77 -10.51
C THR A 109 6.38 -2.01 -11.29
N ASN A 110 7.06 -1.84 -12.42
CA ASN A 110 7.56 -2.94 -13.24
C ASN A 110 8.59 -3.85 -12.53
N LYS A 111 9.18 -3.41 -11.43
CA LYS A 111 10.04 -4.27 -10.59
C LYS A 111 9.27 -5.45 -9.98
N TYR A 112 7.98 -5.30 -9.80
CA TYR A 112 7.09 -6.28 -9.19
C TYR A 112 6.32 -7.12 -10.22
N THR A 113 6.40 -6.77 -11.52
CA THR A 113 5.77 -7.59 -12.57
C THR A 113 6.52 -8.90 -12.76
N PRO A 114 5.81 -10.02 -12.93
CA PRO A 114 6.44 -11.28 -13.27
C PRO A 114 7.31 -11.14 -14.52
N LYS A 115 8.57 -11.55 -14.41
CA LYS A 115 9.54 -11.42 -15.52
C LYS A 115 9.43 -12.56 -16.54
N ASP A 116 8.34 -13.28 -16.60
CA ASP A 116 8.15 -14.34 -17.56
C ASP A 116 7.84 -13.77 -18.96
N ARG A 117 8.89 -13.26 -19.60
CA ARG A 117 8.86 -12.66 -20.95
C ARG A 117 9.25 -13.65 -22.05
N LYS A 118 9.45 -14.92 -21.71
CA LYS A 118 9.92 -15.94 -22.67
C LYS A 118 8.79 -16.61 -23.44
N THR A 119 7.55 -16.48 -22.98
CA THR A 119 6.37 -17.05 -23.63
C THR A 119 5.56 -15.97 -24.31
N ALA A 120 5.11 -16.22 -25.53
CA ALA A 120 4.17 -15.34 -26.22
C ALA A 120 2.87 -15.24 -25.42
N ASN A 121 2.32 -14.04 -25.32
CA ASN A 121 1.05 -13.82 -24.58
C ASN A 121 -0.13 -14.34 -25.43
N PRO A 122 -0.80 -15.43 -25.01
CA PRO A 122 -1.88 -16.04 -25.79
C PRO A 122 -3.10 -15.10 -25.93
N LEU A 123 -3.24 -14.09 -25.09
CA LEU A 123 -4.33 -13.12 -25.20
C LEU A 123 -4.24 -12.25 -26.45
N ILE A 124 -3.03 -12.10 -27.02
CA ILE A 124 -2.82 -11.29 -28.22
C ILE A 124 -3.25 -12.04 -29.50
N VAL A 125 -3.35 -13.35 -29.47
CA VAL A 125 -3.72 -14.18 -30.65
C VAL A 125 -5.10 -13.79 -31.23
N LYS A 126 -6.00 -13.32 -30.37
CA LYS A 126 -7.36 -12.91 -30.76
C LYS A 126 -7.53 -11.39 -30.86
N HIS A 127 -6.42 -10.65 -30.88
CA HIS A 127 -6.49 -9.20 -30.98
C HIS A 127 -6.85 -8.80 -32.41
N GLU A 128 -8.06 -8.33 -32.58
CA GLU A 128 -8.53 -7.71 -33.83
C GLU A 128 -8.18 -6.22 -33.77
N GLY A 129 -7.03 -5.86 -34.35
CA GLY A 129 -6.60 -4.47 -34.45
C GLY A 129 -7.48 -3.66 -35.42
N ILE A 130 -7.34 -2.34 -35.35
CA ILE A 130 -8.09 -1.39 -36.21
C ILE A 130 -7.38 -1.23 -37.58
N PHE A 131 -6.39 -2.05 -37.91
CA PHE A 131 -5.63 -1.97 -39.16
C PHE A 131 -6.07 -3.04 -40.14
#